data_40eb070606052b628f5c2ea0a82eee30
#
_entry.id   40eb070606052b628f5c2ea0a82eee30
#
_cell.length_a   1.000
_cell.length_b   1.000
_cell.length_c   1.000
_cell.angle_alpha   90.00
_cell.angle_beta   90.00
_cell.angle_gamma   90.00
#
_symmetry.space_group_name_H-M   'P 1'
#
loop_
_entity.id
_entity.type
_entity.pdbx_description
1 polymer ?
#
loop_
_entity_poly.entity_id
_entity_poly.type
_entity_poly.pdbx_seq_one_letter_code
_entity_poly.pdbx_strand_id
1 'polypeptide(L)'
;MILRTISGMLSPAGRNGLLSILIFHRVLAQRDPVLDWDLDAGDFERRMRWLKSWFNIVPLDEAVTRLAQGSLPARAAAITFDDGYADNCTVAMPILQKHKLPACFFVATGFLDGGRMWNDTIIESIRACRDTHLDLAAIDLGTHAIGSATEKRAAIDTIIGRIKYLPVNERLALTEKLTEAAS
;
A
#
# COMPACT_ATOMS: atom_id res chain seq x y z
N MET A 1 1.80 30.00 -5.32
CA MET A 1 2.04 30.27 -6.76
C MET A 1 3.45 29.86 -7.18
N ILE A 2 4.51 30.31 -6.52
CA ILE A 2 5.92 30.06 -6.88
C ILE A 2 6.29 28.57 -6.98
N LEU A 3 5.93 27.73 -6.00
CA LEU A 3 6.22 26.29 -5.99
C LEU A 3 5.56 25.55 -7.18
N ARG A 4 4.38 25.96 -7.59
CA ARG A 4 3.67 25.36 -8.73
C ARG A 4 4.34 25.69 -10.06
N THR A 5 4.97 26.85 -10.15
CA THR A 5 5.78 27.28 -11.30
C THR A 5 7.10 26.49 -11.36
N ILE A 6 7.78 26.34 -10.23
CA ILE A 6 9.02 25.55 -10.14
C ILE A 6 8.76 24.08 -10.48
N SER A 7 7.71 23.47 -9.96
CA SER A 7 7.36 22.08 -10.29
C SER A 7 6.96 21.91 -11.77
N GLY A 8 6.40 22.95 -12.41
CA GLY A 8 6.15 22.97 -13.84
C GLY A 8 7.44 23.02 -14.68
N MET A 9 8.51 23.63 -14.17
CA MET A 9 9.83 23.62 -14.82
C MET A 9 10.52 22.26 -14.70
N LEU A 10 10.34 21.57 -13.58
CA LEU A 10 10.90 20.23 -13.34
C LEU A 10 10.16 19.11 -14.09
N SER A 11 8.89 19.31 -14.38
CA SER A 11 8.07 18.38 -15.19
C SER A 11 7.23 19.20 -16.20
N PRO A 12 7.85 19.67 -17.29
CA PRO A 12 7.18 20.44 -18.33
C PRO A 12 6.21 19.57 -19.12
N ALA A 13 5.38 20.18 -19.93
CA ALA A 13 4.57 19.47 -20.91
C ALA A 13 5.41 18.99 -22.10
N GLY A 14 4.91 17.97 -22.81
CA GLY A 14 5.48 17.51 -24.06
C GLY A 14 6.63 16.51 -23.91
N ARG A 15 7.60 16.54 -24.83
CA ARG A 15 8.68 15.53 -24.93
C ARG A 15 9.55 15.40 -23.68
N ASN A 16 9.72 16.46 -22.93
CA ASN A 16 10.50 16.49 -21.69
C ASN A 16 9.62 16.28 -20.45
N GLY A 17 8.35 15.93 -20.64
CA GLY A 17 7.42 15.64 -19.55
C GLY A 17 7.81 14.40 -18.77
N LEU A 18 7.65 14.46 -17.46
CA LEU A 18 7.83 13.33 -16.54
C LEU A 18 6.48 12.84 -16.06
N LEU A 19 6.30 11.52 -16.01
CA LEU A 19 5.14 10.88 -15.41
C LEU A 19 5.47 10.44 -13.98
N SER A 20 4.75 10.94 -13.00
CA SER A 20 4.81 10.44 -11.62
C SER A 20 3.71 9.39 -11.45
N ILE A 21 4.07 8.18 -11.00
CA ILE A 21 3.11 7.13 -10.64
C ILE A 21 3.05 7.05 -9.12
N LEU A 22 1.85 7.27 -8.58
CA LEU A 22 1.57 7.24 -7.15
C LEU A 22 0.95 5.89 -6.83
N ILE A 23 1.68 5.09 -6.06
CA ILE A 23 1.29 3.71 -5.73
C ILE A 23 0.67 3.68 -4.34
N PHE A 24 -0.50 3.09 -4.24
CA PHE A 24 -1.20 2.77 -3.01
C PHE A 24 -1.49 1.27 -2.96
N HIS A 25 -1.68 0.73 -1.76
CA HIS A 25 -2.13 -0.65 -1.55
C HIS A 25 -3.45 -0.64 -0.81
N ARG A 26 -3.52 0.03 0.34
CA ARG A 26 -4.69 0.05 1.20
C ARG A 26 -5.13 1.45 1.57
N VAL A 27 -6.44 1.60 1.81
CA VAL A 27 -7.03 2.78 2.44
C VAL A 27 -8.05 2.31 3.48
N LEU A 28 -7.69 2.38 4.74
CA LEU A 28 -8.52 1.89 5.82
C LEU A 28 -9.69 2.85 6.07
N ALA A 29 -10.86 2.31 6.46
CA ALA A 29 -12.01 3.15 6.81
C ALA A 29 -11.71 4.04 8.04
N GLN A 30 -10.93 3.53 8.98
CA GLN A 30 -10.48 4.21 10.19
C GLN A 30 -9.02 3.84 10.47
N ARG A 31 -8.34 4.70 11.24
CA ARG A 31 -6.96 4.46 11.63
C ARG A 31 -6.82 3.18 12.44
N ASP A 32 -5.86 2.35 12.05
CA ASP A 32 -5.50 1.13 12.75
C ASP A 32 -4.17 1.32 13.48
N PRO A 33 -4.12 1.17 14.81
CA PRO A 33 -2.88 1.39 15.56
C PRO A 33 -1.79 0.34 15.29
N VAL A 34 -2.13 -0.82 14.74
CA VAL A 34 -1.19 -1.87 14.34
C VAL A 34 -0.67 -1.64 12.93
N LEU A 35 -1.48 -1.01 12.05
CA LEU A 35 -1.14 -0.69 10.66
C LEU A 35 -1.07 0.83 10.45
N ASP A 36 -0.31 1.54 11.28
CA ASP A 36 -0.27 3.01 11.25
C ASP A 36 0.46 3.61 10.04
N TRP A 37 1.12 2.77 9.23
CA TRP A 37 1.64 3.15 7.91
C TRP A 37 0.56 3.20 6.82
N ASP A 38 -0.57 2.53 7.00
CA ASP A 38 -1.68 2.61 6.08
C ASP A 38 -2.48 3.89 6.28
N LEU A 39 -2.97 4.44 5.18
CA LEU A 39 -3.79 5.64 5.21
C LEU A 39 -5.20 5.31 5.65
N ASP A 40 -5.77 6.12 6.52
CA ASP A 40 -7.20 6.14 6.72
C ASP A 40 -7.92 6.99 5.65
N ALA A 41 -9.26 6.86 5.61
CA ALA A 41 -10.10 7.56 4.64
C ALA A 41 -9.90 9.09 4.67
N GLY A 42 -9.75 9.68 5.85
CA GLY A 42 -9.56 11.13 6.02
C GLY A 42 -8.21 11.61 5.50
N ASP A 43 -7.15 10.87 5.82
CA ASP A 43 -5.81 11.14 5.35
C ASP A 43 -5.69 10.95 3.83
N PHE A 44 -6.30 9.88 3.32
CA PHE A 44 -6.34 9.63 1.88
C PHE A 44 -7.08 10.76 1.15
N GLU A 45 -8.28 11.14 1.59
CA GLU A 45 -9.04 12.24 0.97
C GLU A 45 -8.25 13.56 0.99
N ARG A 46 -7.57 13.86 2.11
CA ARG A 46 -6.73 15.06 2.23
C ARG A 46 -5.59 15.03 1.21
N ARG A 47 -4.93 13.87 1.03
CA ARG A 47 -3.86 13.69 0.03
C ARG A 47 -4.40 13.81 -1.39
N MET A 48 -5.57 13.25 -1.70
CA MET A 48 -6.20 13.36 -3.03
C MET A 48 -6.51 14.80 -3.40
N ARG A 49 -7.04 15.60 -2.47
CA ARG A 49 -7.25 17.04 -2.69
C ARG A 49 -5.95 17.77 -2.96
N TRP A 50 -4.90 17.45 -2.20
CA TRP A 50 -3.60 18.05 -2.39
C TRP A 50 -3.00 17.66 -3.74
N LEU A 51 -2.98 16.38 -4.10
CA LEU A 51 -2.48 15.89 -5.37
C LEU A 51 -3.19 16.57 -6.56
N LYS A 52 -4.51 16.65 -6.52
CA LYS A 52 -5.30 17.35 -7.54
C LYS A 52 -4.92 18.83 -7.69
N SER A 53 -4.49 19.47 -6.62
CA SER A 53 -4.05 20.87 -6.67
C SER A 53 -2.67 21.06 -7.30
N TRP A 54 -1.81 20.02 -7.28
CA TRP A 54 -0.42 20.09 -7.72
C TRP A 54 -0.17 19.42 -9.06
N PHE A 55 -0.87 18.33 -9.36
CA PHE A 55 -0.64 17.48 -10.53
C PHE A 55 -1.82 17.53 -11.49
N ASN A 56 -1.54 17.24 -12.75
CA ASN A 56 -2.53 16.87 -13.74
C ASN A 56 -2.67 15.34 -13.69
N ILE A 57 -3.70 14.86 -12.99
CA ILE A 57 -3.93 13.42 -12.84
C ILE A 57 -4.56 12.88 -14.12
N VAL A 58 -3.92 11.91 -14.73
CA VAL A 58 -4.28 11.30 -16.02
C VAL A 58 -4.50 9.80 -15.81
N PRO A 59 -5.47 9.16 -16.47
CA PRO A 59 -5.57 7.69 -16.49
C PRO A 59 -4.24 7.06 -16.90
N LEU A 60 -3.86 5.94 -16.28
CA LEU A 60 -2.53 5.36 -16.47
C LEU A 60 -2.26 4.97 -17.94
N ASP A 61 -3.22 4.36 -18.61
CA ASP A 61 -3.14 3.96 -20.01
C ASP A 61 -2.95 5.16 -20.95
N GLU A 62 -3.70 6.21 -20.70
CA GLU A 62 -3.55 7.49 -21.43
C GLU A 62 -2.17 8.12 -21.13
N ALA A 63 -1.74 8.11 -19.87
CA ALA A 63 -0.45 8.66 -19.46
C ALA A 63 0.72 7.96 -20.14
N VAL A 64 0.69 6.63 -20.23
CA VAL A 64 1.72 5.82 -20.91
C VAL A 64 1.75 6.13 -22.42
N THR A 65 0.57 6.21 -23.04
CA THR A 65 0.45 6.55 -24.46
C THR A 65 1.01 7.96 -24.74
N ARG A 66 0.64 8.94 -23.93
CA ARG A 66 1.11 10.33 -24.07
C ARG A 66 2.60 10.46 -23.78
N LEU A 67 3.13 9.67 -22.85
CA LEU A 67 4.57 9.63 -22.58
C LEU A 67 5.35 9.17 -23.82
N ALA A 68 4.90 8.07 -24.44
CA ALA A 68 5.52 7.56 -25.67
C ALA A 68 5.45 8.54 -26.85
N GLN A 69 4.37 9.32 -26.93
CA GLN A 69 4.17 10.34 -27.97
C GLN A 69 4.87 11.68 -27.66
N GLY A 70 5.44 11.86 -26.47
CA GLY A 70 5.99 13.13 -26.05
C GLY A 70 4.93 14.23 -25.88
N SER A 71 3.71 13.88 -25.45
CA SER A 71 2.54 14.77 -25.35
C SER A 71 1.94 14.84 -23.93
N LEU A 72 2.74 14.46 -22.91
CA LEU A 72 2.29 14.57 -21.51
C LEU A 72 1.93 15.99 -21.12
N PRO A 73 0.90 16.20 -20.30
CA PRO A 73 0.68 17.50 -19.68
C PRO A 73 1.81 17.79 -18.67
N ALA A 74 2.06 19.04 -18.39
CA ALA A 74 3.00 19.40 -17.33
C ALA A 74 2.55 18.80 -15.99
N ARG A 75 3.49 18.32 -15.19
CA ARG A 75 3.20 17.70 -13.89
C ARG A 75 2.18 16.56 -14.01
N ALA A 76 2.36 15.70 -15.00
CA ALA A 76 1.52 14.53 -15.17
C ALA A 76 1.70 13.56 -14.02
N ALA A 77 0.60 13.03 -13.49
CA ALA A 77 0.65 11.94 -12.53
C ALA A 77 -0.49 10.94 -12.78
N ALA A 78 -0.25 9.68 -12.43
CA ALA A 78 -1.25 8.63 -12.41
C ALA A 78 -1.35 8.05 -10.99
N ILE A 79 -2.55 7.64 -10.61
CA ILE A 79 -2.83 6.98 -9.33
C ILE A 79 -3.01 5.49 -9.60
N THR A 80 -2.30 4.65 -8.85
CA THR A 80 -2.42 3.19 -8.94
C THR A 80 -2.64 2.59 -7.57
N PHE A 81 -3.35 1.46 -7.56
CA PHE A 81 -3.53 0.60 -6.41
C PHE A 81 -3.08 -0.80 -6.77
N ASP A 82 -2.31 -1.42 -5.89
CA ASP A 82 -1.86 -2.79 -6.05
C ASP A 82 -2.66 -3.73 -5.14
N ASP A 83 -2.54 -5.03 -5.38
CA ASP A 83 -3.05 -6.17 -4.60
C ASP A 83 -4.57 -6.39 -4.67
N GLY A 84 -5.40 -5.36 -4.91
CA GLY A 84 -6.86 -5.53 -5.02
C GLY A 84 -7.57 -5.76 -3.69
N TYR A 85 -7.12 -5.13 -2.62
CA TYR A 85 -7.80 -5.17 -1.32
C TYR A 85 -9.23 -4.65 -1.40
N ALA A 86 -10.14 -5.21 -0.62
CA ALA A 86 -11.56 -4.83 -0.60
C ALA A 86 -11.77 -3.35 -0.26
N ASP A 87 -10.88 -2.76 0.57
CA ASP A 87 -10.94 -1.34 0.91
C ASP A 87 -10.64 -0.41 -0.28
N ASN A 88 -10.00 -0.91 -1.33
CA ASN A 88 -9.86 -0.16 -2.59
C ASN A 88 -11.24 0.17 -3.19
N CYS A 89 -12.16 -0.79 -3.15
CA CYS A 89 -13.53 -0.60 -3.64
C CYS A 89 -14.42 0.13 -2.62
N THR A 90 -14.34 -0.25 -1.35
CA THR A 90 -15.30 0.22 -0.33
C THR A 90 -14.93 1.58 0.28
N VAL A 91 -13.67 1.98 0.23
CA VAL A 91 -13.17 3.22 0.84
C VAL A 91 -12.51 4.15 -0.19
N ALA A 92 -11.49 3.66 -0.91
CA ALA A 92 -10.73 4.51 -1.83
C ALA A 92 -11.56 4.98 -3.03
N MET A 93 -12.28 4.07 -3.69
CA MET A 93 -13.05 4.38 -4.90
C MET A 93 -14.12 5.47 -4.68
N PRO A 94 -14.96 5.46 -3.63
CA PRO A 94 -15.90 6.56 -3.36
C PRO A 94 -15.22 7.92 -3.22
N ILE A 95 -14.04 7.97 -2.60
CA ILE A 95 -13.27 9.22 -2.44
C ILE A 95 -12.74 9.68 -3.80
N LEU A 96 -12.17 8.78 -4.60
CA LEU A 96 -11.69 9.09 -5.94
C LEU A 96 -12.82 9.61 -6.83
N GLN A 97 -13.99 8.96 -6.82
CA GLN A 97 -15.17 9.38 -7.57
C GLN A 97 -15.66 10.78 -7.15
N LYS A 98 -15.73 11.04 -5.83
CA LYS A 98 -16.10 12.36 -5.27
C LYS A 98 -15.20 13.47 -5.83
N HIS A 99 -13.91 13.20 -5.99
CA HIS A 99 -12.93 14.16 -6.50
C HIS A 99 -12.72 14.10 -8.01
N LYS A 100 -13.40 13.19 -8.72
CA LYS A 100 -13.26 12.95 -10.17
C LYS A 100 -11.79 12.66 -10.53
N LEU A 101 -11.14 11.80 -9.78
CA LEU A 101 -9.76 11.38 -9.99
C LEU A 101 -9.75 9.97 -10.59
N PRO A 102 -9.14 9.78 -11.77
CA PRO A 102 -8.94 8.44 -12.30
C PRO A 102 -7.88 7.68 -11.49
N ALA A 103 -8.04 6.37 -11.40
CA ALA A 103 -7.05 5.46 -10.84
C ALA A 103 -7.07 4.12 -11.56
N CYS A 104 -5.95 3.41 -11.56
CA CYS A 104 -5.82 2.05 -12.06
C CYS A 104 -5.66 1.10 -10.87
N PHE A 105 -6.39 -0.01 -10.87
CA PHE A 105 -6.33 -1.04 -9.82
C PHE A 105 -5.75 -2.32 -10.41
N PHE A 106 -4.60 -2.75 -9.86
CA PHE A 106 -3.96 -4.02 -10.19
C PHE A 106 -4.39 -5.06 -9.16
N VAL A 107 -5.13 -6.04 -9.59
CA VAL A 107 -5.73 -7.04 -8.71
C VAL A 107 -4.88 -8.30 -8.70
N ALA A 108 -4.50 -8.77 -7.51
CA ALA A 108 -3.80 -10.04 -7.32
C ALA A 108 -4.78 -11.21 -7.52
N THR A 109 -4.90 -11.69 -8.76
CA THR A 109 -5.90 -12.68 -9.18
C THR A 109 -5.82 -14.02 -8.44
N GLY A 110 -4.67 -14.38 -7.87
CA GLY A 110 -4.50 -15.60 -7.07
C GLY A 110 -5.32 -15.64 -5.77
N PHE A 111 -5.97 -14.52 -5.37
CA PHE A 111 -6.77 -14.41 -4.15
C PHE A 111 -8.25 -14.12 -4.41
N LEU A 112 -8.70 -14.18 -5.66
CA LEU A 112 -10.12 -13.90 -6.03
C LEU A 112 -11.08 -14.95 -5.45
N ASP A 113 -10.64 -16.20 -5.36
CA ASP A 113 -11.44 -17.29 -4.82
C ASP A 113 -11.26 -17.49 -3.30
N GLY A 114 -10.66 -16.54 -2.65
CA GLY A 114 -10.36 -16.56 -1.23
C GLY A 114 -8.86 -16.73 -0.93
N GLY A 115 -8.55 -16.89 0.35
CA GLY A 115 -7.17 -16.92 0.83
C GLY A 115 -6.71 -15.54 1.30
N ARG A 116 -5.44 -15.49 1.70
CA ARG A 116 -4.80 -14.27 2.23
C ARG A 116 -3.34 -14.26 1.82
N MET A 117 -2.80 -13.10 1.53
CA MET A 117 -1.37 -12.97 1.30
C MET A 117 -0.58 -13.33 2.57
N TRP A 118 0.61 -13.86 2.40
CA TRP A 118 1.44 -14.34 3.50
C TRP A 118 1.75 -13.25 4.53
N ASN A 119 2.01 -12.04 4.09
CA ASN A 119 2.22 -10.88 4.96
C ASN A 119 0.97 -10.54 5.78
N ASP A 120 -0.21 -10.54 5.17
CA ASP A 120 -1.46 -10.31 5.87
C ASP A 120 -1.77 -11.44 6.86
N THR A 121 -1.39 -12.67 6.52
CA THR A 121 -1.53 -13.81 7.44
C THR A 121 -0.70 -13.58 8.72
N ILE A 122 0.54 -13.13 8.59
CA ILE A 122 1.39 -12.77 9.74
C ILE A 122 0.76 -11.64 10.56
N ILE A 123 0.35 -10.56 9.89
CA ILE A 123 -0.26 -9.39 10.52
C ILE A 123 -1.47 -9.82 11.36
N GLU A 124 -2.39 -10.57 10.76
CA GLU A 124 -3.62 -10.96 11.42
C GLU A 124 -3.40 -12.03 12.52
N SER A 125 -2.43 -12.94 12.36
CA SER A 125 -2.05 -13.87 13.41
C SER A 125 -1.52 -13.13 14.65
N ILE A 126 -0.59 -12.20 14.47
CA ILE A 126 -0.04 -11.41 15.58
C ILE A 126 -1.13 -10.48 16.17
N ARG A 127 -2.00 -9.94 15.33
CA ARG A 127 -3.14 -9.11 15.78
C ARG A 127 -4.07 -9.89 16.69
N ALA A 128 -4.42 -11.11 16.30
CA ALA A 128 -5.37 -11.97 17.01
C ALA A 128 -4.77 -12.59 18.28
N CYS A 129 -3.45 -12.75 18.33
CA CYS A 129 -2.78 -13.33 19.48
C CYS A 129 -3.05 -12.51 20.74
N ARG A 130 -3.47 -13.22 21.82
CA ARG A 130 -3.84 -12.61 23.11
C ARG A 130 -2.70 -12.56 24.11
N ASP A 131 -1.63 -13.25 23.82
CA ASP A 131 -0.43 -13.30 24.67
C ASP A 131 0.31 -11.96 24.64
N THR A 132 1.13 -11.74 25.62
CA THR A 132 2.01 -10.54 25.68
C THR A 132 3.36 -10.78 25.01
N HIS A 133 3.69 -12.03 24.70
CA HIS A 133 4.94 -12.46 24.05
C HIS A 133 4.63 -13.57 23.05
N LEU A 134 5.32 -13.53 21.92
CA LEU A 134 5.27 -14.56 20.89
C LEU A 134 6.67 -15.17 20.76
N ASP A 135 6.80 -16.45 21.11
CA ASP A 135 8.06 -17.18 21.00
C ASP A 135 8.13 -17.94 19.67
N LEU A 136 9.04 -17.51 18.81
CA LEU A 136 9.33 -18.10 17.51
C LEU A 136 10.78 -18.58 17.41
N ALA A 137 11.46 -18.81 18.56
CA ALA A 137 12.86 -19.23 18.57
C ALA A 137 13.06 -20.59 17.87
N ALA A 138 12.09 -21.50 17.96
CA ALA A 138 12.13 -22.80 17.30
C ALA A 138 12.16 -22.73 15.75
N ILE A 139 11.82 -21.60 15.18
CA ILE A 139 11.84 -21.33 13.72
C ILE A 139 12.80 -20.19 13.35
N ASP A 140 13.76 -19.91 14.20
CA ASP A 140 14.79 -18.89 14.02
C ASP A 140 14.27 -17.45 13.83
N LEU A 141 13.05 -17.16 14.27
CA LEU A 141 12.48 -15.81 14.21
C LEU A 141 12.57 -15.04 15.53
N GLY A 142 12.99 -15.72 16.63
CA GLY A 142 13.21 -15.11 17.94
C GLY A 142 11.93 -14.96 18.77
N THR A 143 12.03 -14.19 19.87
CA THR A 143 10.88 -13.92 20.78
C THR A 143 10.54 -12.44 20.70
N HIS A 144 9.25 -12.12 20.63
CA HIS A 144 8.74 -10.77 20.42
C HIS A 144 7.72 -10.40 21.50
N ALA A 145 7.83 -9.19 22.06
CA ALA A 145 6.75 -8.60 22.84
C ALA A 145 5.61 -8.19 21.90
N ILE A 146 4.36 -8.51 22.26
CA ILE A 146 3.15 -8.24 21.49
C ILE A 146 1.97 -7.80 22.38
N GLY A 147 2.22 -7.34 23.59
CA GLY A 147 1.18 -6.92 24.54
C GLY A 147 0.50 -5.58 24.20
N SER A 148 1.12 -4.77 23.35
CA SER A 148 0.58 -3.48 22.89
C SER A 148 0.58 -3.38 21.37
N ALA A 149 -0.21 -2.44 20.82
CA ALA A 149 -0.23 -2.21 19.37
C ALA A 149 1.15 -1.83 18.81
N THR A 150 1.93 -1.04 19.56
CA THR A 150 3.30 -0.66 19.18
C THR A 150 4.23 -1.87 19.14
N GLU A 151 4.14 -2.76 20.13
CA GLU A 151 4.93 -3.99 20.17
C GLU A 151 4.52 -4.94 19.04
N LYS A 152 3.21 -5.15 18.84
CA LYS A 152 2.70 -5.94 17.70
C LYS A 152 3.24 -5.43 16.38
N ARG A 153 3.23 -4.12 16.15
CA ARG A 153 3.79 -3.52 14.95
C ARG A 153 5.28 -3.79 14.81
N ALA A 154 6.07 -3.57 15.86
CA ALA A 154 7.50 -3.82 15.83
C ALA A 154 7.84 -5.29 15.54
N ALA A 155 7.05 -6.22 16.10
CA ALA A 155 7.15 -7.64 15.80
C ALA A 155 6.85 -7.95 14.33
N ILE A 156 5.74 -7.42 13.79
CA ILE A 156 5.33 -7.56 12.39
C ILE A 156 6.43 -7.07 11.45
N ASP A 157 6.93 -5.84 11.66
CA ASP A 157 7.98 -5.25 10.83
C ASP A 157 9.26 -6.10 10.84
N THR A 158 9.67 -6.56 12.02
CA THR A 158 10.86 -7.39 12.18
C THR A 158 10.70 -8.73 11.45
N ILE A 159 9.58 -9.42 11.67
CA ILE A 159 9.32 -10.74 11.10
C ILE A 159 9.19 -10.66 9.59
N ILE A 160 8.33 -9.75 9.07
CA ILE A 160 8.16 -9.56 7.63
C ILE A 160 9.49 -9.18 6.99
N GLY A 161 10.26 -8.27 7.61
CA GLY A 161 11.57 -7.86 7.12
C GLY A 161 12.57 -9.01 6.95
N ARG A 162 12.51 -10.00 7.84
CA ARG A 162 13.40 -11.20 7.80
C ARG A 162 13.00 -12.19 6.72
N ILE A 163 11.70 -12.40 6.50
CA ILE A 163 11.24 -13.52 5.66
C ILE A 163 10.83 -13.12 4.24
N LYS A 164 10.61 -11.84 3.97
CA LYS A 164 10.07 -11.37 2.67
C LYS A 164 10.91 -11.72 1.45
N TYR A 165 12.22 -11.91 1.62
CA TYR A 165 13.15 -12.24 0.53
C TYR A 165 13.50 -13.73 0.46
N LEU A 166 12.97 -14.56 1.36
CA LEU A 166 13.15 -16.01 1.31
C LEU A 166 12.41 -16.63 0.11
N PRO A 167 12.86 -17.79 -0.36
CA PRO A 167 12.12 -18.58 -1.34
C PRO A 167 10.66 -18.76 -0.93
N VAL A 168 9.75 -18.79 -1.91
CA VAL A 168 8.29 -18.81 -1.68
C VAL A 168 7.88 -19.93 -0.73
N ASN A 169 8.40 -21.15 -0.96
CA ASN A 169 8.05 -22.33 -0.14
C ASN A 169 8.52 -22.18 1.31
N GLU A 170 9.73 -21.67 1.54
CA GLU A 170 10.26 -21.43 2.88
C GLU A 170 9.43 -20.36 3.61
N ARG A 171 9.10 -19.27 2.91
CA ARG A 171 8.28 -18.20 3.44
C ARG A 171 6.88 -18.67 3.84
N LEU A 172 6.23 -19.49 3.01
CA LEU A 172 4.92 -20.05 3.31
C LEU A 172 4.99 -21.00 4.53
N ALA A 173 5.98 -21.89 4.59
CA ALA A 173 6.16 -22.81 5.71
C ALA A 173 6.41 -22.06 7.03
N LEU A 174 7.21 -20.98 7.02
CA LEU A 174 7.42 -20.13 8.20
C LEU A 174 6.15 -19.39 8.61
N THR A 175 5.35 -18.93 7.65
CA THR A 175 4.06 -18.26 7.92
C THR A 175 3.08 -19.20 8.59
N GLU A 176 2.99 -20.46 8.15
CA GLU A 176 2.15 -21.49 8.77
C GLU A 176 2.56 -21.75 10.22
N LYS A 177 3.86 -22.02 10.46
CA LYS A 177 4.40 -22.25 11.82
C LYS A 177 4.19 -21.07 12.75
N LEU A 178 4.33 -19.84 12.23
CA LEU A 178 4.04 -18.63 13.00
C LEU A 178 2.55 -18.58 13.39
N THR A 179 1.66 -18.88 12.44
CA THR A 179 0.21 -18.88 12.69
C THR A 179 -0.16 -19.90 13.77
N GLU A 180 0.45 -21.08 13.75
CA GLU A 180 0.27 -22.11 14.80
C GLU A 180 0.76 -21.61 16.17
N ALA A 181 1.92 -20.94 16.21
CA ALA A 181 2.48 -20.41 17.46
C ALA A 181 1.69 -19.21 18.02
N ALA A 182 0.97 -18.48 17.18
CA ALA A 182 0.18 -17.31 17.57
C ALA A 182 -1.29 -17.66 17.92
N SER A 183 -1.69 -18.94 17.82
CA SER A 183 -3.05 -19.44 18.11
C SER A 183 -3.24 -19.82 19.59
#